data_2e05f16a4a10e27af1ac798ba7f24624
#
_entry.id   2e05f16a4a10e27af1ac798ba7f24624
#
_cell.length_a   1.000
_cell.length_b   1.000
_cell.length_c   1.000
_cell.angle_alpha   90.00
_cell.angle_beta   90.00
_cell.angle_gamma   90.00
#
_symmetry.space_group_name_H-M   'P 1'
#
loop_
_entity.id
_entity.type
_entity.pdbx_description
1 polymer ?
#
loop_
_entity_poly.entity_id
_entity_poly.type
_entity_poly.pdbx_seq_one_letter_code
_entity_poly.pdbx_strand_id
1 'polypeptide(L)'
;MCRNIKTLFNFEPPATHDEIRAASLQFVRKLSGFNTPSKANQAAFDAAIEAVYQAGHRLLHDLETQAPPRDRETEAAKARARNAERFGQRTPA
;
A
#
# COMPACT_ATOMS: atom_id res chain seq x y z
N MET A 1 10.15 2.42 7.20
CA MET A 1 9.00 2.50 6.29
C MET A 1 8.36 1.13 6.14
N CYS A 2 7.05 1.07 6.09
CA CYS A 2 6.31 -0.18 5.94
C CYS A 2 6.46 -0.72 4.51
N ARG A 3 6.93 -1.96 4.38
CA ARG A 3 7.14 -2.59 3.07
C ARG A 3 5.83 -3.01 2.39
N ASN A 4 4.76 -3.10 3.18
CA ASN A 4 3.47 -3.57 2.67
C ASN A 4 2.62 -2.43 2.11
N ILE A 5 3.03 -1.21 2.34
CA ILE A 5 2.32 -0.04 1.82
C ILE A 5 3.16 0.56 0.70
N LYS A 6 2.63 0.48 -0.50
CA LYS A 6 3.33 0.98 -1.69
C LYS A 6 2.68 2.28 -2.16
N THR A 7 3.42 3.00 -2.98
CA THR A 7 2.87 4.15 -3.68
C THR A 7 1.71 3.72 -4.57
N LEU A 8 0.59 4.41 -4.47
CA LEU A 8 -0.60 4.12 -5.27
C LEU A 8 -0.98 5.27 -6.21
N PHE A 9 -0.32 6.43 -6.07
CA PHE A 9 -0.66 7.61 -6.86
C PHE A 9 -0.06 7.55 -8.26
N ASN A 10 -0.85 7.99 -9.23
CA ASN A 10 -0.41 8.21 -10.61
C ASN A 10 0.04 6.94 -11.31
N PHE A 11 -0.81 5.92 -11.25
CA PHE A 11 -0.61 4.68 -11.99
C PHE A 11 -1.69 4.50 -13.05
N GLU A 12 -1.34 3.81 -14.11
CA GLU A 12 -2.27 3.40 -15.13
C GLU A 12 -2.20 1.87 -15.27
N PRO A 13 -3.27 1.15 -15.03
CA PRO A 13 -4.58 1.66 -14.56
C PRO A 13 -4.51 2.18 -13.12
N PRO A 14 -5.46 3.05 -12.72
CA PRO A 14 -5.41 3.66 -11.39
C PRO A 14 -5.62 2.65 -10.26
N ALA A 15 -5.22 3.05 -9.06
CA ALA A 15 -5.39 2.22 -7.88
C ALA A 15 -6.87 1.90 -7.64
N THR A 16 -7.13 0.66 -7.29
CA THR A 16 -8.49 0.22 -6.99
C THR A 16 -8.84 0.54 -5.53
N HIS A 17 -10.15 0.55 -5.23
CA HIS A 17 -10.62 0.70 -3.86
C HIS A 17 -10.04 -0.37 -2.95
N ASP A 18 -9.92 -1.59 -3.44
CA ASP A 18 -9.36 -2.71 -2.67
C ASP A 18 -7.89 -2.48 -2.33
N GLU A 19 -7.13 -1.90 -3.25
CA GLU A 19 -5.73 -1.58 -3.00
C GLU A 19 -5.59 -0.51 -1.91
N ILE A 20 -6.42 0.52 -1.96
CA ILE A 20 -6.42 1.57 -0.95
C ILE A 20 -6.84 1.02 0.40
N ARG A 21 -7.86 0.15 0.42
CA ARG A 21 -8.35 -0.47 1.65
C ARG A 21 -7.31 -1.41 2.25
N ALA A 22 -6.59 -2.15 1.41
CA ALA A 22 -5.53 -3.03 1.88
C ALA A 22 -4.38 -2.24 2.52
N ALA A 23 -4.01 -1.10 1.93
CA ALA A 23 -3.00 -0.21 2.51
C ALA A 23 -3.47 0.36 3.85
N SER A 24 -4.76 0.72 3.94
CA SER A 24 -5.37 1.24 5.16
C SER A 24 -5.33 0.21 6.28
N LEU A 25 -5.64 -1.03 5.97
CA LEU A 25 -5.57 -2.14 6.91
C LEU A 25 -4.15 -2.31 7.45
N GLN A 26 -3.16 -2.30 6.56
CA GLN A 26 -1.77 -2.44 6.98
C GLN A 26 -1.33 -1.29 7.88
N PHE A 27 -1.75 -0.07 7.57
CA PHE A 27 -1.45 1.09 8.41
C PHE A 27 -2.01 0.89 9.82
N VAL A 28 -3.27 0.48 9.92
CA VAL A 28 -3.93 0.29 11.22
C VAL A 28 -3.27 -0.85 12.00
N ARG A 29 -2.91 -1.93 11.33
CA ARG A 29 -2.18 -3.04 11.95
C ARG A 29 -0.84 -2.58 12.52
N LYS A 30 -0.09 -1.81 11.75
CA LYS A 30 1.22 -1.30 12.18
C LYS A 30 1.08 -0.33 13.34
N LEU A 31 0.11 0.57 13.26
CA LEU A 31 -0.12 1.57 14.29
C LEU A 31 -0.56 0.94 15.61
N SER A 32 -1.47 -0.03 15.55
CA SER A 32 -2.05 -0.65 16.73
C SER A 32 -1.22 -1.80 17.29
N GLY A 33 -0.42 -2.44 16.45
CA GLY A 33 0.28 -3.66 16.82
C GLY A 33 -0.57 -4.92 16.75
N PHE A 34 -1.84 -4.81 16.36
CA PHE A 34 -2.73 -5.96 16.24
C PHE A 34 -2.84 -6.41 14.79
N ASN A 35 -2.62 -7.69 14.54
CA ASN A 35 -2.96 -8.28 13.25
C ASN A 35 -4.46 -8.52 13.16
N THR A 36 -5.03 -9.02 14.23
CA THR A 36 -6.48 -9.25 14.36
C THR A 36 -6.90 -8.68 15.71
N PRO A 37 -7.87 -7.75 15.73
CA PRO A 37 -8.29 -7.17 16.99
C PRO A 37 -9.10 -8.15 17.83
N SER A 38 -9.09 -7.95 19.15
CA SER A 38 -10.00 -8.65 20.04
C SER A 38 -11.43 -8.18 19.79
N LYS A 39 -12.40 -8.95 20.27
CA LYS A 39 -13.82 -8.58 20.15
C LYS A 39 -14.10 -7.18 20.70
N ALA A 40 -13.47 -6.85 21.83
CA ALA A 40 -13.68 -5.54 22.47
C ALA A 40 -13.17 -4.39 21.60
N ASN A 41 -12.19 -4.65 20.75
CA ASN A 41 -11.55 -3.62 19.92
C ASN A 41 -11.98 -3.65 18.45
N GLN A 42 -12.83 -4.59 18.07
CA GLN A 42 -13.22 -4.78 16.67
C GLN A 42 -13.84 -3.51 16.07
N ALA A 43 -14.77 -2.89 16.76
CA ALA A 43 -15.44 -1.70 16.26
C ALA A 43 -14.46 -0.53 16.08
N ALA A 44 -13.57 -0.32 17.04
CA ALA A 44 -12.57 0.75 16.94
C ALA A 44 -11.59 0.48 15.79
N PHE A 45 -11.19 -0.78 15.62
CA PHE A 45 -10.28 -1.19 14.58
C PHE A 45 -10.89 -0.95 13.19
N ASP A 46 -12.13 -1.39 13.01
CA ASP A 46 -12.85 -1.23 11.74
C ASP A 46 -13.12 0.24 11.43
N ALA A 47 -13.46 1.03 12.43
CA ALA A 47 -13.66 2.47 12.25
C ALA A 47 -12.38 3.16 11.81
N ALA A 48 -11.24 2.75 12.37
CA ALA A 48 -9.95 3.31 11.98
C ALA A 48 -9.60 2.96 10.53
N ILE A 49 -9.83 1.72 10.11
CA ILE A 49 -9.59 1.30 8.72
C ILE A 49 -10.43 2.15 7.77
N GLU A 50 -11.71 2.33 8.08
CA GLU A 50 -12.61 3.12 7.24
C GLU A 50 -12.17 4.58 7.16
N ALA A 51 -11.79 5.18 8.28
CA ALA A 51 -11.32 6.57 8.32
C ALA A 51 -10.04 6.75 7.48
N VAL A 52 -9.08 5.83 7.62
CA VAL A 52 -7.84 5.88 6.85
C VAL A 52 -8.12 5.66 5.36
N TYR A 53 -9.00 4.72 5.05
CA TYR A 53 -9.41 4.46 3.67
C TYR A 53 -10.01 5.71 3.02
N GLN A 54 -10.96 6.36 3.71
CA GLN A 54 -11.61 7.56 3.18
C GLN A 54 -10.60 8.68 2.96
N ALA A 55 -9.71 8.90 3.92
CA ALA A 55 -8.66 9.92 3.79
C ALA A 55 -7.72 9.60 2.62
N GLY A 56 -7.30 8.36 2.50
CA GLY A 56 -6.41 7.93 1.42
C GLY A 56 -7.06 8.04 0.05
N HIS A 57 -8.31 7.61 -0.06
CA HIS A 57 -9.08 7.71 -1.29
C HIS A 57 -9.20 9.18 -1.74
N ARG A 58 -9.53 10.05 -0.80
CA ARG A 58 -9.67 11.47 -1.08
C ARG A 58 -8.34 12.09 -1.49
N LEU A 59 -7.26 11.74 -0.78
CA LEU A 59 -5.93 12.23 -1.13
C LEU A 59 -5.58 11.89 -2.57
N LEU A 60 -5.75 10.63 -2.95
CA LEU A 60 -5.41 10.19 -4.30
C LEU A 60 -6.26 10.87 -5.36
N HIS A 61 -7.51 11.18 -5.03
CA HIS A 61 -8.42 11.89 -5.92
C HIS A 61 -8.02 13.37 -6.08
N ASP A 62 -7.57 13.99 -4.98
CA ASP A 62 -7.31 15.43 -4.95
C ASP A 62 -5.90 15.82 -5.39
N LEU A 63 -4.96 14.86 -5.38
CA LEU A 63 -3.61 15.13 -5.83
C LEU A 63 -3.56 15.40 -7.33
N GLU A 64 -2.74 16.36 -7.73
CA GLU A 64 -2.56 16.73 -9.12
C GLU A 64 -1.09 16.59 -9.51
N THR A 65 -0.85 16.21 -10.76
CA THR A 65 0.49 16.11 -11.30
C THR A 65 0.45 16.27 -12.82
N GLN A 66 1.53 16.79 -13.38
CA GLN A 66 1.72 16.81 -14.83
C GLN A 66 2.61 15.67 -15.29
N ALA A 67 3.15 14.89 -14.36
CA ALA A 67 3.95 13.74 -14.70
C ALA A 67 3.08 12.67 -15.36
N PRO A 68 3.61 11.94 -16.37
CA PRO A 68 2.84 10.87 -16.99
C PRO A 68 2.58 9.75 -15.98
N PRO A 69 1.44 9.07 -16.09
CA PRO A 69 1.17 7.93 -15.19
C PRO A 69 2.21 6.85 -15.32
N ARG A 70 2.50 6.21 -14.21
CA ARG A 70 3.41 5.06 -14.19
C ARG A 70 2.67 3.83 -14.69
N ASP A 71 3.35 3.05 -15.52
CA ASP A 71 2.80 1.77 -15.95
C ASP A 71 3.01 0.75 -14.84
N ARG A 72 1.92 0.11 -14.40
CA ARG A 72 1.97 -0.88 -13.33
C ARG A 72 2.88 -2.04 -13.65
N GLU A 73 2.82 -2.54 -14.88
CA GLU A 73 3.64 -3.66 -15.29
C GLU A 73 5.12 -3.28 -15.27
N THR A 74 5.45 -2.11 -15.77
CA THR A 74 6.82 -1.61 -15.77
C THR A 74 7.35 -1.47 -14.34
N GLU A 75 6.56 -0.88 -13.45
CA GLU A 75 6.98 -0.69 -12.06
C GLU A 75 7.12 -2.03 -11.33
N ALA A 76 6.23 -2.97 -11.60
CA ALA A 76 6.33 -4.32 -11.04
C ALA A 76 7.58 -5.03 -11.53
N ALA A 77 7.91 -4.90 -12.81
CA ALA A 77 9.11 -5.47 -13.38
C ALA A 77 10.37 -4.89 -12.76
N LYS A 78 10.39 -3.57 -12.54
CA LYS A 78 11.51 -2.92 -11.86
C LYS A 78 11.68 -3.44 -10.44
N ALA A 79 10.58 -3.62 -9.71
CA ALA A 79 10.62 -4.14 -8.36
C ALA A 79 11.16 -5.58 -8.33
N ARG A 80 10.70 -6.41 -9.27
CA ARG A 80 11.20 -7.79 -9.40
C ARG A 80 12.69 -7.81 -9.70
N ALA A 81 13.14 -6.95 -10.58
CA ALA A 81 14.56 -6.87 -10.96
C ALA A 81 15.42 -6.46 -9.76
N ARG A 82 14.97 -5.46 -8.99
CA ARG A 82 15.68 -5.04 -7.78
C ARG A 82 15.77 -6.15 -6.75
N ASN A 83 14.67 -6.88 -6.56
CA ASN A 83 14.64 -7.98 -5.61
C ASN A 83 15.52 -9.15 -6.06
N ALA A 84 15.47 -9.48 -7.33
CA ALA A 84 16.31 -10.54 -7.89
C ALA A 84 17.79 -10.21 -7.73
N GLU A 85 18.18 -8.99 -8.04
CA GLU A 85 19.54 -8.52 -7.88
C GLU A 85 19.98 -8.60 -6.42
N ARG A 86 19.15 -8.12 -5.50
CA ARG A 86 19.45 -8.14 -4.07
C ARG A 86 19.65 -9.56 -3.55
N PHE A 87 18.74 -10.47 -3.90
CA PHE A 87 18.81 -11.84 -3.43
C PHE A 87 19.84 -12.66 -4.19
N GLY A 88 20.05 -12.36 -5.46
CA GLY A 88 21.08 -12.99 -6.25
C GLY A 88 22.47 -12.77 -5.68
N GLN A 89 22.74 -11.59 -5.16
CA GLN A 89 24.03 -11.25 -4.56
C GLN A 89 24.28 -12.02 -3.26
N ARG A 90 23.25 -12.54 -2.62
CA ARG A 90 23.35 -13.30 -1.39
C ARG A 90 23.52 -14.80 -1.62
N THR A 91 23.33 -15.24 -2.84
CA THR A 91 23.44 -16.65 -3.15
C THR A 91 24.89 -17.08 -2.99
N PRO A 92 25.18 -18.04 -2.13
CA PRO A 92 26.55 -18.52 -2.00
C PRO A 92 27.00 -19.15 -3.32
N ALA A 93 28.24 -18.95 -3.59
CA ALA A 93 28.85 -19.53 -4.78
C ALA A 93 28.88 -21.05 -4.69
#